data_aec57c7f00d6200b1b68bf52e4d008e1
#
_entry.id   aec57c7f00d6200b1b68bf52e4d008e1
#
_cell.length_a   1.000
_cell.length_b   1.000
_cell.length_c   1.000
_cell.angle_alpha   90.00
_cell.angle_beta   90.00
_cell.angle_gamma   90.00
#
_symmetry.space_group_name_H-M   'P 1'
#
loop_
_entity.id
_entity.type
_entity.pdbx_description
1 polymer ?
#
loop_
_entity_poly.entity_id
_entity_poly.type
_entity_poly.pdbx_seq_one_letter_code
_entity_poly.pdbx_strand_id
1 'polypeptide(L)'
;MEKTFTRVRSVKDITIFSSLIILGSVLIALPTGAAINITGFFLIFAGLILMFVLRSGYKEEGSNERYQKEEHFFQQVMNAAIASVLESKPESIDLREADKGNAVRLDVYYSKASGKAYLQLFEYVPYKYEPCSDMVEHDIARVEQLIK
;
A
#
# COMPACT_ATOMS: atom_id res chain seq x y z
N MET A 1 -2.96 -1.81 -21.70
CA MET A 1 -2.88 -0.37 -21.42
C MET A 1 -2.35 -0.23 -20.00
N GLU A 2 -1.19 0.36 -19.86
CA GLU A 2 -0.55 0.52 -18.55
C GLU A 2 -1.30 1.61 -17.77
N LYS A 3 -1.77 1.26 -16.57
CA LYS A 3 -2.43 2.22 -15.68
C LYS A 3 -1.42 2.80 -14.70
N THR A 4 -1.48 4.07 -14.50
CA THR A 4 -0.62 4.80 -13.58
C THR A 4 -1.37 5.09 -12.29
N PHE A 5 -0.77 4.74 -11.15
CA PHE A 5 -1.32 4.97 -9.82
C PHE A 5 -0.48 5.99 -9.07
N THR A 6 -1.12 7.04 -8.57
CA THR A 6 -0.50 8.07 -7.74
C THR A 6 -0.80 7.84 -6.28
N ARG A 7 0.17 8.13 -5.39
CA ARG A 7 -0.04 8.04 -3.94
C ARG A 7 -0.94 9.17 -3.44
N VAL A 8 -1.98 8.81 -2.72
CA VAL A 8 -2.92 9.74 -2.10
C VAL A 8 -3.14 9.39 -0.63
N ARG A 9 -3.71 10.33 0.13
CA ARG A 9 -4.09 10.07 1.52
C ARG A 9 -5.28 9.13 1.57
N SER A 10 -5.17 8.08 2.37
CA SER A 10 -6.28 7.19 2.69
C SER A 10 -7.10 7.74 3.88
N VAL A 11 -8.29 7.19 4.09
CA VAL A 11 -9.08 7.49 5.30
C VAL A 11 -8.31 7.10 6.57
N LYS A 12 -7.58 5.98 6.52
CA LYS A 12 -6.71 5.53 7.62
C LYS A 12 -5.64 6.57 7.96
N ASP A 13 -4.99 7.15 6.97
CA ASP A 13 -3.97 8.20 7.16
C ASP A 13 -4.57 9.42 7.86
N ILE A 14 -5.73 9.88 7.39
CA ILE A 14 -6.46 11.02 7.97
C ILE A 14 -6.81 10.74 9.43
N THR A 15 -7.30 9.55 9.73
CA THR A 15 -7.64 9.15 11.09
C THR A 15 -6.41 9.16 12.01
N ILE A 16 -5.28 8.65 11.55
CA ILE A 16 -4.04 8.59 12.34
C ILE A 16 -3.58 10.00 12.74
N PHE A 17 -3.34 10.88 11.77
CA PHE A 17 -2.80 12.21 12.11
C PHE A 17 -3.82 13.10 12.80
N SER A 18 -5.12 13.00 12.49
CA SER A 18 -6.17 13.73 13.17
C SER A 18 -6.31 13.32 14.64
N SER A 19 -6.23 12.01 14.92
CA SER A 19 -6.28 11.50 16.29
C SER A 19 -5.12 12.01 17.14
N LEU A 20 -3.91 12.07 16.58
CA LEU A 20 -2.74 12.62 17.28
C LEU A 20 -2.91 14.12 17.60
N ILE A 21 -3.39 14.91 16.64
CA ILE A 21 -3.62 16.34 16.80
C ILE A 21 -4.70 16.59 17.86
N ILE A 22 -5.81 15.87 17.79
CA ILE A 22 -6.92 16.00 18.75
C ILE A 22 -6.46 15.61 20.16
N LEU A 23 -5.80 14.45 20.30
CA LEU A 23 -5.30 13.99 21.58
C LEU A 23 -4.29 14.97 22.18
N GLY A 24 -3.34 15.46 21.39
CA GLY A 24 -2.37 16.46 21.81
C GLY A 24 -3.04 17.77 22.26
N SER A 25 -4.07 18.22 21.52
CA SER A 25 -4.83 19.43 21.88
C SER A 25 -5.58 19.27 23.20
N VAL A 26 -6.17 18.11 23.45
CA VAL A 26 -6.84 17.79 24.72
C VAL A 26 -5.85 17.82 25.87
N LEU A 27 -4.65 17.22 25.71
CA LEU A 27 -3.62 17.19 26.76
C LEU A 27 -3.11 18.61 27.11
N ILE A 28 -3.01 19.51 26.14
CA ILE A 28 -2.63 20.90 26.38
C ILE A 28 -3.74 21.66 27.12
N ALA A 29 -5.00 21.39 26.80
CA ALA A 29 -6.15 22.06 27.40
C ALA A 29 -6.38 21.63 28.86
N LEU A 30 -5.90 20.47 29.28
CA LEU A 30 -6.07 19.99 30.64
C LEU A 30 -5.11 20.70 31.62
N PRO A 31 -5.57 21.11 32.81
CA PRO A 31 -4.73 21.76 33.84
C PRO A 31 -3.94 20.69 34.63
N THR A 32 -3.13 19.90 33.96
CA THR A 32 -2.49 18.72 34.54
C THR A 32 -1.01 18.87 34.84
N GLY A 33 -0.36 19.93 34.33
CA GLY A 33 1.04 20.20 34.57
C GLY A 33 1.93 20.18 33.33
N ALA A 34 3.14 20.70 33.47
CA ALA A 34 4.05 20.98 32.36
C ALA A 34 4.42 19.72 31.53
N ALA A 35 4.67 18.59 32.19
CA ALA A 35 5.07 17.35 31.50
C ALA A 35 3.99 16.84 30.53
N ILE A 36 2.72 16.90 30.93
CA ILE A 36 1.59 16.46 30.09
C ILE A 36 1.37 17.44 28.96
N ASN A 37 1.47 18.75 29.23
CA ASN A 37 1.36 19.79 28.20
C ASN A 37 2.46 19.66 27.13
N ILE A 38 3.70 19.41 27.54
CA ILE A 38 4.82 19.16 26.62
C ILE A 38 4.53 17.92 25.75
N THR A 39 4.04 16.84 26.34
CA THR A 39 3.63 15.64 25.58
C THR A 39 2.56 15.97 24.55
N GLY A 40 1.56 16.79 24.92
CA GLY A 40 0.53 17.28 24.01
C GLY A 40 1.12 18.03 22.80
N PHE A 41 2.08 18.91 23.01
CA PHE A 41 2.78 19.60 21.91
C PHE A 41 3.51 18.64 20.98
N PHE A 42 4.21 17.63 21.53
CA PHE A 42 4.88 16.61 20.70
C PHE A 42 3.89 15.81 19.87
N LEU A 43 2.72 15.46 20.41
CA LEU A 43 1.68 14.74 19.66
C LEU A 43 1.11 15.59 18.52
N ILE A 44 0.84 16.86 18.74
CA ILE A 44 0.39 17.79 17.70
C ILE A 44 1.46 17.89 16.61
N PHE A 45 2.72 18.08 16.99
CA PHE A 45 3.82 18.22 16.05
C PHE A 45 4.00 16.94 15.21
N ALA A 46 3.97 15.77 15.85
CA ALA A 46 4.00 14.49 15.16
C ALA A 46 2.82 14.33 14.18
N GLY A 47 1.61 14.68 14.61
CA GLY A 47 0.42 14.65 13.76
C GLY A 47 0.55 15.57 12.54
N LEU A 48 1.11 16.78 12.71
CA LEU A 48 1.37 17.69 11.60
C LEU A 48 2.40 17.13 10.61
N ILE A 49 3.50 16.54 11.09
CA ILE A 49 4.49 15.90 10.24
C ILE A 49 3.83 14.77 9.44
N LEU A 50 3.07 13.89 10.10
CA LEU A 50 2.38 12.79 9.44
C LEU A 50 1.36 13.29 8.42
N MET A 51 0.71 14.42 8.65
CA MET A 51 -0.20 15.02 7.68
C MET A 51 0.49 15.36 6.36
N PHE A 52 1.76 15.73 6.36
CA PHE A 52 2.52 16.00 5.12
C PHE A 52 3.12 14.75 4.47
N VAL A 53 3.53 13.78 5.28
CA VAL A 53 4.31 12.61 4.82
C VAL A 53 3.42 11.41 4.50
N LEU A 54 2.35 11.20 5.28
CA LEU A 54 1.57 9.96 5.21
C LEU A 54 0.63 9.95 4.00
N ARG A 55 0.90 9.03 3.07
CA ARG A 55 0.10 8.78 1.87
C ARG A 55 0.12 7.29 1.55
N SER A 56 -0.79 6.53 2.16
CA SER A 56 -0.85 5.07 2.01
C SER A 56 -1.87 4.59 0.99
N GLY A 57 -2.73 5.47 0.46
CA GLY A 57 -3.68 5.15 -0.58
C GLY A 57 -3.11 5.37 -1.97
N TYR A 58 -3.80 4.83 -2.97
CA TYR A 58 -3.48 4.98 -4.38
C TYR A 58 -4.72 5.43 -5.13
N LYS A 59 -4.53 6.24 -6.17
CA LYS A 59 -5.56 6.72 -7.06
C LYS A 59 -5.11 6.49 -8.50
N GLU A 60 -5.99 5.95 -9.33
CA GLU A 60 -5.77 5.81 -10.76
C GLU A 60 -5.75 7.19 -11.43
N GLU A 61 -4.74 7.47 -12.25
CA GLU A 61 -4.71 8.70 -13.05
C GLU A 61 -5.85 8.72 -14.06
N GLY A 62 -6.54 9.87 -14.13
CA GLY A 62 -7.69 10.06 -15.01
C GLY A 62 -9.02 9.53 -14.46
N SER A 63 -9.03 8.95 -13.26
CA SER A 63 -10.22 8.48 -12.56
C SER A 63 -10.24 8.99 -11.12
N ASN A 64 -11.43 8.99 -10.50
CA ASN A 64 -11.56 9.29 -9.07
C ASN A 64 -11.51 8.04 -8.20
N GLU A 65 -11.25 6.89 -8.80
CA GLU A 65 -11.25 5.60 -8.13
C GLU A 65 -10.03 5.42 -7.25
N ARG A 66 -10.26 4.94 -6.04
CA ARG A 66 -9.21 4.69 -5.04
C ARG A 66 -8.89 3.22 -4.97
N TYR A 67 -7.59 2.92 -4.93
CA TYR A 67 -7.03 1.59 -4.83
C TYR A 67 -6.20 1.44 -3.56
N GLN A 68 -6.10 0.20 -3.09
CA GLN A 68 -5.12 -0.23 -2.10
C GLN A 68 -4.03 -1.01 -2.81
N LYS A 69 -2.85 -1.08 -2.21
CA LYS A 69 -1.72 -1.82 -2.77
C LYS A 69 -1.22 -2.86 -1.77
N GLU A 70 -1.03 -4.07 -2.24
CA GLU A 70 -0.26 -5.12 -1.57
C GLU A 70 0.99 -5.44 -2.37
N GLU A 71 2.07 -5.75 -1.67
CA GLU A 71 3.34 -6.15 -2.26
C GLU A 71 3.71 -7.53 -1.73
N HIS A 72 4.05 -8.45 -2.63
CA HIS A 72 4.51 -9.78 -2.28
C HIS A 72 5.88 -10.01 -2.89
N PHE A 73 6.82 -10.50 -2.07
CA PHE A 73 8.21 -10.70 -2.48
C PHE A 73 8.50 -12.19 -2.65
N PHE A 74 9.29 -12.52 -3.66
CA PHE A 74 9.62 -13.91 -4.00
C PHE A 74 11.10 -14.04 -4.37
N GLN A 75 11.60 -15.28 -4.36
CA GLN A 75 12.91 -15.60 -4.89
C GLN A 75 12.90 -15.54 -6.42
N GLN A 76 14.08 -15.35 -7.01
CA GLN A 76 14.25 -15.28 -8.46
C GLN A 76 13.72 -16.52 -9.20
N VAL A 77 13.83 -17.69 -8.60
CA VAL A 77 13.31 -18.95 -9.16
C VAL A 77 11.80 -18.92 -9.40
N MET A 78 11.06 -18.11 -8.67
CA MET A 78 9.62 -17.98 -8.81
C MET A 78 9.18 -17.06 -9.96
N ASN A 79 10.08 -16.27 -10.53
CA ASN A 79 9.75 -15.28 -11.57
C ASN A 79 9.01 -15.90 -12.76
N ALA A 80 9.59 -16.93 -13.39
CA ALA A 80 8.99 -17.58 -14.55
C ALA A 80 7.67 -18.29 -14.22
N ALA A 81 7.58 -18.90 -13.05
CA ALA A 81 6.36 -19.57 -12.59
C ALA A 81 5.21 -18.59 -12.38
N ILE A 82 5.47 -17.46 -11.73
CA ILE A 82 4.45 -16.41 -11.50
C ILE A 82 4.08 -15.74 -12.82
N ALA A 83 5.05 -15.38 -13.64
CA ALA A 83 4.81 -14.74 -14.94
C ALA A 83 3.92 -15.58 -15.85
N SER A 84 4.09 -16.91 -15.85
CA SER A 84 3.30 -17.83 -16.68
C SER A 84 1.82 -17.90 -16.30
N VAL A 85 1.47 -17.64 -15.06
CA VAL A 85 0.09 -17.72 -14.54
C VAL A 85 -0.55 -16.36 -14.26
N LEU A 86 0.23 -15.28 -14.32
CA LEU A 86 -0.21 -13.95 -13.95
C LEU A 86 -1.47 -13.50 -14.70
N GLU A 87 -1.56 -13.77 -15.98
CA GLU A 87 -2.70 -13.42 -16.83
C GLU A 87 -3.81 -14.48 -16.79
N SER A 88 -3.45 -15.74 -16.90
CA SER A 88 -4.41 -16.83 -17.14
C SER A 88 -5.00 -17.41 -15.85
N LYS A 89 -4.19 -17.59 -14.82
CA LYS A 89 -4.55 -18.27 -13.56
C LYS A 89 -3.93 -17.60 -12.33
N PRO A 90 -4.25 -16.31 -12.06
CA PRO A 90 -3.67 -15.60 -10.92
C PRO A 90 -4.00 -16.26 -9.57
N GLU A 91 -5.10 -16.97 -9.48
CA GLU A 91 -5.51 -17.75 -8.32
C GLU A 91 -4.54 -18.89 -7.95
N SER A 92 -3.68 -19.30 -8.87
CA SER A 92 -2.68 -20.36 -8.64
C SER A 92 -1.37 -19.84 -8.03
N ILE A 93 -1.21 -18.51 -7.85
CA ILE A 93 -0.02 -17.94 -7.23
C ILE A 93 -0.01 -18.31 -5.74
N ASP A 94 1.04 -19.01 -5.31
CA ASP A 94 1.14 -19.54 -3.96
C ASP A 94 1.94 -18.59 -3.05
N LEU A 95 1.25 -17.98 -2.08
CA LEU A 95 1.88 -17.10 -1.10
C LEU A 95 2.71 -17.82 -0.04
N ARG A 96 2.68 -19.16 0.03
CA ARG A 96 3.59 -19.92 0.91
C ARG A 96 5.05 -19.76 0.53
N GLU A 97 5.31 -19.43 -0.74
CA GLU A 97 6.64 -19.10 -1.24
C GLU A 97 6.99 -17.61 -1.14
N ALA A 98 6.05 -16.78 -0.68
CA ALA A 98 6.30 -15.36 -0.45
C ALA A 98 7.25 -15.12 0.75
N ASP A 99 7.92 -13.98 0.73
CA ASP A 99 8.82 -13.49 1.79
C ASP A 99 10.05 -14.38 2.08
N LYS A 100 10.34 -15.36 1.19
CA LYS A 100 11.57 -16.16 1.22
C LYS A 100 12.75 -15.52 0.47
N GLY A 101 12.51 -14.38 -0.15
CA GLY A 101 13.49 -13.61 -0.91
C GLY A 101 12.87 -12.31 -1.39
N ASN A 102 13.66 -11.45 -2.00
CA ASN A 102 13.24 -10.12 -2.48
C ASN A 102 13.69 -9.83 -3.92
N ALA A 103 14.07 -10.85 -4.68
CA ALA A 103 14.51 -10.69 -6.06
C ALA A 103 13.36 -10.38 -7.01
N VAL A 104 12.15 -10.79 -6.67
CA VAL A 104 10.93 -10.57 -7.45
C VAL A 104 9.86 -9.97 -6.56
N ARG A 105 9.18 -8.93 -7.04
CA ARG A 105 8.06 -8.28 -6.35
C ARG A 105 6.81 -8.33 -7.21
N LEU A 106 5.72 -8.84 -6.65
CA LEU A 106 4.39 -8.78 -7.23
C LEU A 106 3.62 -7.64 -6.59
N ASP A 107 3.27 -6.65 -7.38
CA ASP A 107 2.40 -5.54 -6.96
C ASP A 107 0.95 -5.87 -7.32
N VAL A 108 0.07 -5.73 -6.34
CA VAL A 108 -1.37 -5.92 -6.47
C VAL A 108 -2.08 -4.64 -6.07
N TYR A 109 -2.62 -3.93 -7.04
CA TYR A 109 -3.51 -2.78 -6.80
C TYR A 109 -4.95 -3.26 -6.89
N TYR A 110 -5.77 -3.00 -5.87
CA TYR A 110 -7.16 -3.45 -5.84
C TYR A 110 -8.11 -2.41 -5.27
N SER A 111 -9.32 -2.43 -5.78
CA SER A 111 -10.43 -1.60 -5.30
C SER A 111 -11.64 -2.48 -4.98
N LYS A 112 -12.00 -2.54 -3.71
CA LYS A 112 -13.21 -3.28 -3.27
C LYS A 112 -14.50 -2.65 -3.79
N ALA A 113 -14.46 -1.36 -4.08
CA ALA A 113 -15.62 -0.63 -4.61
C ALA A 113 -15.90 -0.99 -6.08
N SER A 114 -14.87 -1.10 -6.92
CA SER A 114 -15.01 -1.47 -8.33
C SER A 114 -14.95 -2.99 -8.58
N GLY A 115 -14.47 -3.76 -7.62
CA GLY A 115 -14.25 -5.20 -7.77
C GLY A 115 -13.09 -5.57 -8.69
N LYS A 116 -12.20 -4.63 -8.98
CA LYS A 116 -11.06 -4.80 -9.89
C LYS A 116 -9.73 -4.86 -9.17
N ALA A 117 -8.82 -5.62 -9.74
CA ALA A 117 -7.43 -5.70 -9.31
C ALA A 117 -6.49 -5.64 -10.51
N TYR A 118 -5.34 -5.01 -10.32
CA TYR A 118 -4.27 -4.91 -11.31
C TYR A 118 -3.00 -5.52 -10.73
N LEU A 119 -2.43 -6.46 -11.45
CA LEU A 119 -1.22 -7.19 -11.06
C LEU A 119 -0.08 -6.85 -12.00
N GLN A 120 1.10 -6.61 -11.43
CA GLN A 120 2.33 -6.41 -12.21
C GLN A 120 3.51 -7.02 -11.48
N LEU A 121 4.36 -7.70 -12.23
CA LEU A 121 5.57 -8.33 -11.70
C LEU A 121 6.78 -7.44 -11.95
N PHE A 122 7.64 -7.32 -10.94
CA PHE A 122 8.88 -6.56 -10.97
C PHE A 122 10.06 -7.45 -10.61
N GLU A 123 11.18 -7.20 -11.22
CA GLU A 123 12.46 -7.85 -10.94
C GLU A 123 13.41 -6.84 -10.28
N TYR A 124 14.16 -7.30 -9.26
CA TYR A 124 15.18 -6.48 -8.63
C TYR A 124 16.41 -6.41 -9.53
N VAL A 125 16.72 -5.21 -10.00
CA VAL A 125 17.99 -4.87 -10.61
C VAL A 125 18.79 -4.03 -9.61
N PRO A 126 20.13 -3.88 -9.74
CA PRO A 126 20.88 -3.14 -8.74
C PRO A 126 20.23 -1.80 -8.38
N TYR A 127 19.89 -1.66 -7.09
CA TYR A 127 19.29 -0.49 -6.43
C TYR A 127 17.82 -0.16 -6.75
N LYS A 128 17.11 -0.91 -7.61
CA LYS A 128 15.71 -0.63 -7.95
C LYS A 128 14.95 -1.88 -8.39
N TYR A 129 13.61 -1.77 -8.41
CA TYR A 129 12.73 -2.73 -9.07
C TYR A 129 12.32 -2.21 -10.45
N GLU A 130 12.43 -3.05 -11.47
CA GLU A 130 11.96 -2.75 -12.82
C GLU A 130 10.83 -3.71 -13.22
N PRO A 131 9.80 -3.22 -13.95
CA PRO A 131 8.73 -4.10 -14.40
C PRO A 131 9.27 -5.15 -15.37
N CYS A 132 8.96 -6.42 -15.12
CA CYS A 132 9.30 -7.55 -15.97
C CYS A 132 8.07 -8.24 -16.58
N SER A 133 6.88 -7.70 -16.33
CA SER A 133 5.63 -8.09 -16.97
C SER A 133 4.77 -6.88 -17.30
N ASP A 134 3.81 -7.06 -18.20
CA ASP A 134 2.73 -6.09 -18.38
C ASP A 134 1.80 -6.09 -17.17
N MET A 135 1.09 -4.99 -16.99
CA MET A 135 0.05 -4.89 -15.97
C MET A 135 -1.21 -5.61 -16.46
N VAL A 136 -1.73 -6.53 -15.66
CA VAL A 136 -2.88 -7.38 -15.97
C VAL A 136 -4.05 -7.04 -15.07
N GLU A 137 -5.25 -6.88 -15.67
CA GLU A 137 -6.51 -6.65 -14.94
C GLU A 137 -7.19 -7.98 -14.64
N HIS A 138 -7.68 -8.12 -13.40
CA HIS A 138 -8.50 -9.23 -12.95
C HIS A 138 -9.65 -8.77 -12.08
N ASP A 139 -10.67 -9.61 -11.95
CA ASP A 139 -11.67 -9.44 -10.90
C ASP A 139 -11.04 -9.74 -9.53
N ILE A 140 -11.42 -8.96 -8.53
CA ILE A 140 -10.88 -9.08 -7.18
C ILE A 140 -11.08 -10.49 -6.59
N ALA A 141 -12.19 -11.16 -6.96
CA ALA A 141 -12.50 -12.53 -6.53
C ALA A 141 -11.45 -13.56 -6.98
N ARG A 142 -10.75 -13.31 -8.08
CA ARG A 142 -9.70 -14.20 -8.59
C ARG A 142 -8.36 -14.05 -7.90
N VAL A 143 -8.19 -12.99 -7.14
CA VAL A 143 -6.92 -12.62 -6.49
C VAL A 143 -7.07 -12.41 -4.98
N GLU A 144 -8.17 -12.87 -4.40
CA GLU A 144 -8.44 -12.72 -2.96
C GLU A 144 -7.30 -13.21 -2.06
N GLN A 145 -6.64 -14.31 -2.44
CA GLN A 145 -5.50 -14.84 -1.69
C GLN A 145 -4.29 -13.91 -1.69
N LEU A 146 -4.22 -12.94 -2.61
CA LEU A 146 -3.14 -11.95 -2.70
C LEU A 146 -3.47 -10.66 -1.94
N ILE A 147 -4.66 -10.54 -1.36
CA ILE A 147 -5.19 -9.35 -0.70
C ILE A 147 -5.39 -9.67 0.79
N LYS A 148 -4.94 -8.77 1.67
CA LYS A 148 -5.15 -8.88 3.13
C LYS A 148 -6.41 -8.17 3.59
#